data_709ca830dce1fb2e26822d7d72fd4b25
#
_entry.id   709ca830dce1fb2e26822d7d72fd4b25
#
_cell.length_a   1.000
_cell.length_b   1.000
_cell.length_c   1.000
_cell.angle_alpha   90.00
_cell.angle_beta   90.00
_cell.angle_gamma   90.00
#
_symmetry.space_group_name_H-M   'P 1'
#
loop_
_entity.id
_entity.type
_entity.pdbx_description
1 polymer ?
#
loop_
_entity_poly.entity_id
_entity_poly.type
_entity_poly.pdbx_seq_one_letter_code
_entity_poly.pdbx_strand_id
1 'polypeptide(L)'
;MDKYLIDFDSNTELKKDTIHIKYIDLFFSEKQSKRIFELFENELEYNTADQSSINMGGNKRKIPRQQVAYGDDGTFFRFCNNQVNARSWNGKSKICKTLKEIKTLVEKETNEKFNFVLINRYYDGDDYIGPHKDDERDIIKDTSIVGVNLGAKRDMVFTNDYKNTKTKRTHIFPLKGGSLIIIKPPTNSFWYHSIPKDDNCNDIRISLTFRNMKI
;
A
#
# COMPACT_ATOMS: atom_id res chain seq x y z
N MET A 1 24.77 -12.25 -6.69
CA MET A 1 23.37 -11.74 -6.66
C MET A 1 23.39 -10.45 -5.85
N ASP A 2 23.66 -9.33 -6.52
CA ASP A 2 23.81 -8.05 -5.83
C ASP A 2 22.44 -7.57 -5.37
N LYS A 3 22.11 -7.83 -4.09
CA LYS A 3 21.02 -7.15 -3.41
C LYS A 3 21.52 -5.73 -3.14
N TYR A 4 21.06 -4.77 -3.91
CA TYR A 4 21.21 -3.36 -3.56
C TYR A 4 20.33 -3.07 -2.33
N LEU A 5 20.87 -3.38 -1.14
CA LEU A 5 20.38 -2.79 0.10
C LEU A 5 20.83 -1.33 0.06
N ILE A 6 19.91 -0.43 -0.21
CA ILE A 6 20.16 0.99 -0.02
C ILE A 6 20.11 1.20 1.49
N ASP A 7 21.20 1.67 2.06
CA ASP A 7 21.25 2.08 3.48
C ASP A 7 20.41 3.37 3.59
N PHE A 8 19.24 3.27 4.22
CA PHE A 8 18.26 4.36 4.27
C PHE A 8 18.48 5.22 5.50
N ASP A 9 19.24 6.29 5.36
CA ASP A 9 19.18 7.43 6.27
C ASP A 9 17.91 8.23 6.03
N SER A 10 17.08 8.30 7.04
CA SER A 10 15.87 9.08 7.32
C SER A 10 14.95 9.56 6.17
N ASN A 11 15.45 10.01 5.01
CA ASN A 11 14.66 10.38 3.83
C ASN A 11 15.42 10.06 2.56
N THR A 12 14.99 9.05 1.82
CA THR A 12 15.68 8.60 0.60
C THR A 12 14.82 8.81 -0.63
N GLU A 13 15.40 9.38 -1.68
CA GLU A 13 14.80 9.42 -3.01
C GLU A 13 15.66 8.61 -3.99
N LEU A 14 15.09 7.52 -4.52
CA LEU A 14 15.66 6.74 -5.60
C LEU A 14 15.04 7.20 -6.92
N LYS A 15 15.82 7.87 -7.76
CA LYS A 15 15.42 8.24 -9.12
C LYS A 15 16.48 7.79 -10.11
N LYS A 16 16.18 6.72 -10.83
CA LYS A 16 17.08 6.14 -11.83
C LYS A 16 16.29 5.44 -12.93
N ASP A 17 16.57 5.76 -14.20
CA ASP A 17 15.87 5.19 -15.35
C ASP A 17 14.33 5.32 -15.21
N THR A 18 13.65 4.17 -15.07
CA THR A 18 12.19 4.07 -14.95
C THR A 18 11.70 3.86 -13.51
N ILE A 19 12.58 3.94 -12.50
CA ILE A 19 12.20 3.87 -11.09
C ILE A 19 12.34 5.23 -10.43
N HIS A 20 11.28 5.67 -9.75
CA HIS A 20 11.26 6.91 -8.99
C HIS A 20 10.46 6.72 -7.70
N ILE A 21 11.15 6.51 -6.59
CA ILE A 21 10.59 6.24 -5.27
C ILE A 21 11.12 7.28 -4.29
N LYS A 22 10.22 7.89 -3.50
CA LYS A 22 10.59 8.67 -2.31
C LYS A 22 10.15 7.90 -1.07
N TYR A 23 11.04 7.72 -0.12
CA TYR A 23 10.78 7.08 1.17
C TYR A 23 11.06 8.06 2.29
N ILE A 24 10.13 8.16 3.25
CA ILE A 24 10.23 8.99 4.45
C ILE A 24 10.07 8.07 5.65
N ASP A 25 11.14 7.90 6.43
CA ASP A 25 11.19 6.93 7.53
C ASP A 25 10.26 7.32 8.69
N LEU A 26 10.22 8.61 9.04
CA LEU A 26 9.41 9.16 10.14
C LEU A 26 8.41 10.21 9.63
N PHE A 27 7.46 9.76 8.81
CA PHE A 27 6.35 10.61 8.38
C PHE A 27 5.38 10.90 9.54
N PHE A 28 5.18 9.91 10.40
CA PHE A 28 4.56 10.05 11.72
C PHE A 28 5.58 9.73 12.81
N SER A 29 5.57 10.50 13.90
CA SER A 29 6.32 10.11 15.09
C SER A 29 5.83 8.74 15.61
N GLU A 30 6.65 8.04 16.37
CA GLU A 30 6.29 6.75 16.97
C GLU A 30 4.98 6.82 17.75
N LYS A 31 4.78 7.89 18.53
CA LYS A 31 3.56 8.11 19.31
C LYS A 31 2.32 8.28 18.41
N GLN A 32 2.44 9.03 17.31
CA GLN A 32 1.36 9.21 16.35
C GLN A 32 1.06 7.91 15.62
N SER A 33 2.09 7.24 15.11
CA SER A 33 1.98 5.96 14.43
C SER A 33 1.29 4.90 15.29
N LYS A 34 1.71 4.76 16.55
CA LYS A 34 1.12 3.83 17.51
C LYS A 34 -0.36 4.14 17.75
N ARG A 35 -0.72 5.41 17.98
CA ARG A 35 -2.12 5.82 18.20
C ARG A 35 -3.00 5.53 16.99
N ILE A 36 -2.51 5.79 15.77
CA ILE A 36 -3.26 5.51 14.54
C ILE A 36 -3.40 4.01 14.34
N PHE A 37 -2.33 3.24 14.58
CA PHE A 37 -2.35 1.78 14.51
C PHE A 37 -3.39 1.18 15.45
N GLU A 38 -3.38 1.56 16.73
CA GLU A 38 -4.32 1.09 17.75
C GLU A 38 -5.79 1.42 17.37
N LEU A 39 -6.03 2.61 16.84
CA LEU A 39 -7.36 2.99 16.35
C LEU A 39 -7.82 2.08 15.21
N PHE A 40 -6.97 1.82 14.23
CA PHE A 40 -7.35 1.02 13.07
C PHE A 40 -7.44 -0.48 13.40
N GLU A 41 -6.59 -0.97 14.29
CA GLU A 41 -6.65 -2.36 14.72
C GLU A 41 -7.93 -2.65 15.53
N ASN A 42 -8.36 -1.71 16.38
CA ASN A 42 -9.47 -1.93 17.30
C ASN A 42 -10.84 -1.49 16.75
N GLU A 43 -10.90 -0.47 15.89
CA GLU A 43 -12.17 0.13 15.47
C GLU A 43 -12.46 -0.01 13.95
N LEU A 44 -11.48 -0.47 13.13
CA LEU A 44 -11.70 -0.60 11.70
C LEU A 44 -12.31 -1.95 11.35
N GLU A 45 -13.50 -1.93 10.77
CA GLU A 45 -14.14 -3.13 10.24
C GLU A 45 -13.55 -3.48 8.86
N TYR A 46 -12.82 -4.58 8.78
CA TYR A 46 -12.33 -5.13 7.53
C TYR A 46 -13.42 -5.90 6.78
N ASN A 47 -13.27 -6.03 5.49
CA ASN A 47 -14.15 -6.84 4.66
C ASN A 47 -14.09 -8.30 5.10
N THR A 48 -15.22 -9.00 4.98
CA THR A 48 -15.29 -10.45 5.27
C THR A 48 -14.38 -11.26 4.34
N ALA A 49 -14.09 -12.50 4.71
CA ALA A 49 -13.31 -13.41 3.86
C ALA A 49 -13.93 -13.60 2.46
N ASP A 50 -15.25 -13.57 2.36
CA ASP A 50 -15.97 -13.65 1.09
C ASP A 50 -15.79 -12.42 0.22
N GLN A 51 -15.81 -11.22 0.81
CA GLN A 51 -15.55 -9.96 0.13
C GLN A 51 -14.07 -9.77 -0.23
N SER A 52 -13.16 -10.45 0.51
CA SER A 52 -11.71 -10.42 0.31
C SER A 52 -11.20 -11.66 -0.42
N SER A 53 -12.00 -12.26 -1.29
CA SER A 53 -11.60 -13.40 -2.12
C SER A 53 -11.53 -13.03 -3.58
N ILE A 54 -10.66 -13.73 -4.32
CA ILE A 54 -10.49 -13.57 -5.76
C ILE A 54 -10.90 -14.85 -6.50
N ASN A 55 -11.49 -14.71 -7.67
CA ASN A 55 -11.81 -15.83 -8.54
C ASN A 55 -10.67 -16.03 -9.56
N MET A 56 -9.92 -17.11 -9.41
CA MET A 56 -8.84 -17.47 -10.34
C MET A 56 -9.17 -18.83 -10.99
N GLY A 57 -9.47 -18.82 -12.29
CA GLY A 57 -9.76 -20.04 -13.05
C GLY A 57 -10.95 -20.81 -12.53
N GLY A 58 -12.00 -20.14 -12.07
CA GLY A 58 -13.21 -20.78 -11.52
C GLY A 58 -13.13 -21.16 -10.04
N ASN A 59 -11.96 -21.03 -9.42
CA ASN A 59 -11.76 -21.31 -7.99
C ASN A 59 -11.70 -20.02 -7.18
N LYS A 60 -12.52 -19.92 -6.14
CA LYS A 60 -12.48 -18.82 -5.17
C LYS A 60 -11.30 -19.01 -4.22
N ARG A 61 -10.38 -18.08 -4.19
CA ARG A 61 -9.20 -18.08 -3.31
C ARG A 61 -9.25 -16.88 -2.37
N LYS A 62 -9.06 -17.14 -1.08
CA LYS A 62 -8.92 -16.10 -0.06
C LYS A 62 -7.63 -15.32 -0.33
N ILE A 63 -7.70 -13.99 -0.27
CA ILE A 63 -6.52 -13.13 -0.28
C ILE A 63 -5.79 -13.31 1.07
N PRO A 64 -4.47 -13.55 1.09
CA PRO A 64 -3.70 -13.73 2.33
C PRO A 64 -3.44 -12.38 3.01
N ARG A 65 -4.48 -11.71 3.42
CA ARG A 65 -4.57 -10.48 4.20
C ARG A 65 -6.03 -10.03 4.28
N GLN A 66 -6.35 -9.14 5.22
CA GLN A 66 -7.63 -8.45 5.26
C GLN A 66 -7.54 -7.10 4.55
N GLN A 67 -8.65 -6.62 4.02
CA GLN A 67 -8.67 -5.32 3.34
C GLN A 67 -10.01 -4.61 3.50
N VAL A 68 -9.97 -3.30 3.37
CA VAL A 68 -11.14 -2.42 3.25
C VAL A 68 -10.76 -1.17 2.46
N ALA A 69 -11.69 -0.61 1.72
CA ALA A 69 -11.48 0.61 0.95
C ALA A 69 -12.30 1.78 1.52
N TYR A 70 -11.71 2.97 1.49
CA TYR A 70 -12.39 4.24 1.75
C TYR A 70 -12.10 5.21 0.63
N GLY A 71 -13.01 6.17 0.41
CA GLY A 71 -12.82 7.16 -0.65
C GLY A 71 -13.94 8.20 -0.70
N ASP A 72 -13.89 9.03 -1.74
CA ASP A 72 -14.97 9.93 -2.07
C ASP A 72 -16.21 9.12 -2.49
N ASP A 73 -17.39 9.69 -2.30
CA ASP A 73 -18.66 9.00 -2.57
C ASP A 73 -18.72 8.52 -4.02
N GLY A 74 -19.07 7.24 -4.18
CA GLY A 74 -19.15 6.59 -5.49
C GLY A 74 -17.85 6.00 -6.03
N THR A 75 -16.72 6.17 -5.32
CA THR A 75 -15.46 5.53 -5.73
C THR A 75 -15.49 4.03 -5.52
N PHE A 76 -14.87 3.31 -6.43
CA PHE A 76 -14.66 1.87 -6.35
C PHE A 76 -13.37 1.48 -7.05
N PHE A 77 -12.87 0.27 -6.84
CA PHE A 77 -11.84 -0.31 -7.68
C PHE A 77 -12.22 -1.73 -8.10
N ARG A 78 -11.71 -2.18 -9.24
CA ARG A 78 -11.91 -3.52 -9.75
C ARG A 78 -10.61 -4.32 -9.66
N PHE A 79 -10.71 -5.48 -9.04
CA PHE A 79 -9.58 -6.39 -8.89
C PHE A 79 -10.03 -7.83 -9.18
N CYS A 80 -9.37 -8.51 -10.12
CA CYS A 80 -9.68 -9.90 -10.49
C CYS A 80 -11.17 -10.15 -10.73
N ASN A 81 -11.84 -9.29 -11.51
CA ASN A 81 -13.28 -9.31 -11.82
C ASN A 81 -14.22 -9.03 -10.63
N ASN A 82 -13.72 -8.70 -9.47
CA ASN A 82 -14.51 -8.23 -8.34
C ASN A 82 -14.50 -6.70 -8.29
N GLN A 83 -15.66 -6.09 -8.01
CA GLN A 83 -15.75 -4.67 -7.69
C GLN A 83 -15.77 -4.49 -6.17
N VAL A 84 -14.88 -3.67 -5.67
CA VAL A 84 -14.82 -3.27 -4.26
C VAL A 84 -15.24 -1.81 -4.17
N ASN A 85 -16.42 -1.56 -3.59
CA ASN A 85 -16.89 -0.20 -3.36
C ASN A 85 -16.16 0.40 -2.16
N ALA A 86 -15.70 1.63 -2.29
CA ALA A 86 -15.14 2.36 -1.18
C ALA A 86 -16.24 2.77 -0.20
N ARG A 87 -15.97 2.65 1.10
CA ARG A 87 -16.79 3.30 2.13
C ARG A 87 -16.52 4.79 2.10
N SER A 88 -17.54 5.60 2.30
CA SER A 88 -17.34 7.05 2.37
C SER A 88 -16.48 7.43 3.57
N TRP A 89 -15.43 8.21 3.36
CA TRP A 89 -14.68 8.83 4.45
C TRP A 89 -15.30 10.17 4.93
N ASN A 90 -16.47 10.57 4.35
CA ASN A 90 -17.20 11.77 4.78
C ASN A 90 -18.01 11.56 6.07
N GLY A 91 -17.95 10.38 6.66
CA GLY A 91 -18.59 10.04 7.93
C GLY A 91 -18.03 10.79 9.14
N LYS A 92 -18.77 10.68 10.27
CA LYS A 92 -18.43 11.33 11.55
C LYS A 92 -17.58 10.46 12.49
N SER A 93 -17.30 9.19 12.13
CA SER A 93 -16.51 8.27 12.94
C SER A 93 -15.08 8.75 13.15
N LYS A 94 -14.42 8.25 14.18
CA LYS A 94 -13.00 8.52 14.42
C LYS A 94 -12.14 8.05 13.23
N ILE A 95 -12.47 6.90 12.65
CA ILE A 95 -11.81 6.34 11.47
C ILE A 95 -11.88 7.34 10.30
N CYS A 96 -13.08 7.84 9.96
CA CYS A 96 -13.25 8.80 8.86
C CYS A 96 -12.46 10.10 9.09
N LYS A 97 -12.48 10.63 10.31
CA LYS A 97 -11.72 11.83 10.69
C LYS A 97 -10.22 11.60 10.52
N THR A 98 -9.70 10.50 11.07
CA THR A 98 -8.28 10.15 10.99
C THR A 98 -7.84 9.91 9.55
N LEU A 99 -8.65 9.23 8.73
CA LEU A 99 -8.35 9.03 7.31
C LEU A 99 -8.24 10.37 6.55
N LYS A 100 -9.11 11.33 6.82
CA LYS A 100 -9.03 12.67 6.23
C LYS A 100 -7.81 13.46 6.68
N GLU A 101 -7.43 13.34 7.95
CA GLU A 101 -6.21 13.96 8.49
C GLU A 101 -4.98 13.38 7.78
N ILE A 102 -4.88 12.04 7.68
CA ILE A 102 -3.79 11.37 6.97
C ILE A 102 -3.78 11.79 5.50
N LYS A 103 -4.94 11.75 4.81
CA LYS A 103 -5.08 12.21 3.42
C LYS A 103 -4.52 13.61 3.23
N THR A 104 -4.91 14.55 4.10
CA THR A 104 -4.43 15.95 4.03
C THR A 104 -2.91 16.04 4.14
N LEU A 105 -2.29 15.27 5.02
CA LEU A 105 -0.84 15.23 5.17
C LEU A 105 -0.14 14.61 3.96
N VAL A 106 -0.70 13.53 3.41
CA VAL A 106 -0.22 12.86 2.20
C VAL A 106 -0.31 13.81 0.99
N GLU A 107 -1.43 14.50 0.81
CA GLU A 107 -1.63 15.48 -0.26
C GLU A 107 -0.65 16.67 -0.15
N LYS A 108 -0.39 17.13 1.08
CA LYS A 108 0.60 18.18 1.32
C LYS A 108 2.02 17.72 0.95
N GLU A 109 2.38 16.49 1.31
CA GLU A 109 3.71 15.94 1.05
C GLU A 109 3.97 15.70 -0.46
N THR A 110 2.94 15.29 -1.18
CA THR A 110 3.05 14.96 -2.61
C THR A 110 2.71 16.12 -3.54
N ASN A 111 1.99 17.12 -3.05
CA ASN A 111 1.33 18.15 -3.86
C ASN A 111 0.36 17.55 -4.91
N GLU A 112 -0.22 16.39 -4.60
CA GLU A 112 -1.23 15.71 -5.43
C GLU A 112 -2.53 15.52 -4.64
N LYS A 113 -3.64 15.25 -5.34
CA LYS A 113 -4.94 14.92 -4.73
C LYS A 113 -5.20 13.44 -4.79
N PHE A 114 -5.89 12.91 -3.76
CA PHE A 114 -6.28 11.50 -3.69
C PHE A 114 -7.75 11.41 -3.34
N ASN A 115 -8.48 10.52 -4.01
CA ASN A 115 -9.90 10.29 -3.77
C ASN A 115 -10.21 8.88 -3.25
N PHE A 116 -9.17 8.05 -3.04
CA PHE A 116 -9.32 6.65 -2.65
C PHE A 116 -8.14 6.18 -1.80
N VAL A 117 -8.43 5.29 -0.85
CA VAL A 117 -7.42 4.56 -0.06
C VAL A 117 -7.83 3.11 0.10
N LEU A 118 -6.91 2.19 -0.23
CA LEU A 118 -7.02 0.78 0.10
C LEU A 118 -6.22 0.50 1.36
N ILE A 119 -6.87 -0.04 2.38
CA ILE A 119 -6.26 -0.40 3.65
C ILE A 119 -6.09 -1.93 3.68
N ASN A 120 -4.85 -2.39 3.81
CA ASN A 120 -4.53 -3.80 3.96
C ASN A 120 -4.00 -4.05 5.37
N ARG A 121 -4.50 -5.12 6.00
CA ARG A 121 -4.02 -5.62 7.29
C ARG A 121 -3.39 -6.98 7.06
N TYR A 122 -2.12 -7.10 7.41
CA TYR A 122 -1.31 -8.31 7.42
C TYR A 122 -1.23 -8.77 8.88
N TYR A 123 -1.73 -9.96 9.17
CA TYR A 123 -1.78 -10.47 10.53
C TYR A 123 -0.39 -10.82 11.07
N ASP A 124 0.43 -11.42 10.23
CA ASP A 124 1.80 -11.82 10.51
C ASP A 124 2.64 -11.88 9.21
N GLY A 125 3.75 -12.60 9.26
CA GLY A 125 4.65 -12.79 8.12
C GLY A 125 4.14 -13.74 7.06
N ASP A 126 3.15 -14.58 7.34
CA ASP A 126 2.51 -15.45 6.36
C ASP A 126 1.60 -14.68 5.40
N ASP A 127 1.04 -13.58 5.86
CA ASP A 127 0.27 -12.68 5.02
C ASP A 127 1.20 -11.91 4.07
N TYR A 128 0.83 -11.84 2.79
CA TYR A 128 1.67 -11.28 1.74
C TYR A 128 0.87 -10.70 0.57
N ILE A 129 1.56 -10.02 -0.33
CA ILE A 129 1.10 -9.72 -1.68
C ILE A 129 2.25 -10.01 -2.66
N GLY A 130 1.97 -10.85 -3.66
CA GLY A 130 2.93 -11.21 -4.70
C GLY A 130 3.30 -10.04 -5.63
N PRO A 131 4.30 -10.21 -6.51
CA PRO A 131 4.69 -9.17 -7.46
C PRO A 131 3.52 -8.79 -8.38
N HIS A 132 3.15 -7.50 -8.35
CA HIS A 132 2.06 -6.93 -9.15
C HIS A 132 2.37 -5.48 -9.50
N LYS A 133 1.57 -4.93 -10.38
CA LYS A 133 1.46 -3.50 -10.67
C LYS A 133 0.07 -3.05 -10.28
N ASP A 134 -0.06 -1.83 -9.85
CA ASP A 134 -1.37 -1.20 -9.66
C ASP A 134 -1.82 -0.65 -11.03
N ASP A 135 -2.36 -1.52 -11.88
CA ASP A 135 -2.70 -1.23 -13.29
C ASP A 135 -4.19 -1.39 -13.61
N GLU A 136 -5.01 -1.41 -12.56
CA GLU A 136 -6.46 -1.46 -12.70
C GLU A 136 -6.97 -0.28 -13.55
N ARG A 137 -7.98 -0.55 -14.37
CA ARG A 137 -8.56 0.43 -15.34
C ARG A 137 -9.07 1.71 -14.69
N ASP A 138 -9.46 1.59 -13.43
CA ASP A 138 -10.09 2.66 -12.66
C ASP A 138 -9.04 3.62 -12.05
N ILE A 139 -7.75 3.26 -12.04
CA ILE A 139 -6.68 4.14 -11.57
C ILE A 139 -6.35 5.18 -12.65
N ILE A 140 -6.21 6.44 -12.24
CA ILE A 140 -5.72 7.51 -13.12
C ILE A 140 -4.23 7.28 -13.33
N LYS A 141 -3.84 7.14 -14.61
CA LYS A 141 -2.44 6.95 -15.00
C LYS A 141 -1.61 8.18 -14.69
N ASP A 142 -0.30 7.97 -14.53
CA ASP A 142 0.68 9.03 -14.31
C ASP A 142 0.43 9.87 -13.05
N THR A 143 -0.26 9.29 -12.06
CA THR A 143 -0.35 9.80 -10.69
C THR A 143 0.46 8.95 -9.73
N SER A 144 0.89 9.54 -8.61
CA SER A 144 1.62 8.80 -7.57
C SER A 144 0.71 7.80 -6.85
N ILE A 145 1.31 6.71 -6.39
CA ILE A 145 0.71 5.78 -5.43
C ILE A 145 1.45 5.96 -4.11
N VAL A 146 0.72 6.17 -3.02
CA VAL A 146 1.33 6.54 -1.75
C VAL A 146 0.95 5.55 -0.67
N GLY A 147 1.95 4.93 -0.05
CA GLY A 147 1.79 3.98 1.05
C GLY A 147 2.17 4.57 2.40
N VAL A 148 1.22 4.67 3.32
CA VAL A 148 1.47 4.92 4.75
C VAL A 148 1.54 3.58 5.46
N ASN A 149 2.54 3.38 6.33
CA ASN A 149 2.80 2.12 7.00
C ASN A 149 2.65 2.26 8.52
N LEU A 150 2.00 1.31 9.14
CA LEU A 150 1.72 1.28 10.59
C LEU A 150 2.01 -0.13 11.13
N GLY A 151 2.45 -0.23 12.38
CA GLY A 151 2.74 -1.49 13.05
C GLY A 151 4.05 -2.12 12.60
N ALA A 152 4.07 -3.43 12.35
CA ALA A 152 5.28 -4.20 12.05
C ALA A 152 6.00 -3.72 10.78
N LYS A 153 7.32 -3.77 10.82
CA LYS A 153 8.16 -3.55 9.64
C LYS A 153 8.00 -4.72 8.66
N ARG A 154 7.83 -4.44 7.38
CA ARG A 154 7.89 -5.41 6.28
C ARG A 154 8.65 -4.81 5.10
N ASP A 155 9.34 -5.63 4.35
CA ASP A 155 10.05 -5.19 3.16
C ASP A 155 9.10 -5.07 1.96
N MET A 156 9.16 -3.93 1.25
CA MET A 156 8.58 -3.80 -0.09
C MET A 156 9.66 -4.02 -1.13
N VAL A 157 9.43 -5.00 -1.98
CA VAL A 157 10.39 -5.39 -3.03
C VAL A 157 9.90 -4.90 -4.38
N PHE A 158 10.69 -4.05 -5.03
CA PHE A 158 10.48 -3.67 -6.42
C PHE A 158 11.33 -4.53 -7.33
N THR A 159 10.76 -5.03 -8.42
CA THR A 159 11.49 -5.78 -9.46
C THR A 159 10.99 -5.41 -10.85
N ASN A 160 11.92 -5.22 -11.79
CA ASN A 160 11.58 -4.94 -13.18
C ASN A 160 11.13 -6.21 -13.94
N ASP A 161 11.56 -7.38 -13.50
CA ASP A 161 11.21 -8.65 -14.11
C ASP A 161 11.25 -9.78 -13.07
N TYR A 162 10.09 -10.29 -12.67
CA TYR A 162 10.02 -11.38 -11.68
C TYR A 162 10.12 -12.78 -12.32
N LYS A 163 10.03 -12.89 -13.66
CA LYS A 163 10.10 -14.16 -14.38
C LYS A 163 11.51 -14.50 -14.85
N ASN A 164 12.30 -13.49 -15.20
CA ASN A 164 13.66 -13.69 -15.72
C ASN A 164 14.72 -13.28 -14.69
N THR A 165 15.35 -14.26 -14.07
CA THR A 165 16.36 -14.04 -13.04
C THR A 165 17.67 -13.44 -13.57
N LYS A 166 17.97 -13.57 -14.88
CA LYS A 166 19.22 -13.04 -15.47
C LYS A 166 19.20 -11.53 -15.65
N THR A 167 18.03 -10.96 -15.95
CA THR A 167 17.83 -9.51 -16.17
C THR A 167 17.19 -8.80 -14.98
N LYS A 168 16.88 -9.54 -13.93
CA LYS A 168 16.19 -9.07 -12.76
C LYS A 168 17.01 -8.03 -12.00
N ARG A 169 16.49 -6.82 -11.91
CA ARG A 169 16.94 -5.78 -10.98
C ARG A 169 15.95 -5.69 -9.83
N THR A 170 16.45 -5.52 -8.61
CA THR A 170 15.64 -5.50 -7.41
C THR A 170 16.06 -4.35 -6.50
N HIS A 171 15.08 -3.63 -5.96
CA HIS A 171 15.27 -2.64 -4.89
C HIS A 171 14.34 -3.01 -3.74
N ILE A 172 14.85 -2.88 -2.50
CA ILE A 172 14.11 -3.25 -1.29
C ILE A 172 13.99 -2.02 -0.41
N PHE A 173 12.77 -1.72 0.03
CA PHE A 173 12.46 -0.63 0.96
C PHE A 173 11.89 -1.21 2.25
N PRO A 174 12.55 -0.99 3.41
CA PRO A 174 12.05 -1.44 4.70
C PRO A 174 10.93 -0.52 5.19
N LEU A 175 9.69 -0.94 5.01
CA LEU A 175 8.52 -0.16 5.41
C LEU A 175 8.29 -0.27 6.93
N LYS A 176 8.84 0.66 7.69
CA LYS A 176 8.67 0.75 9.14
C LYS A 176 7.32 1.37 9.52
N GLY A 177 6.85 1.10 10.74
CA GLY A 177 5.68 1.79 11.29
C GLY A 177 5.91 3.29 11.40
N GLY A 178 4.98 4.09 10.84
CA GLY A 178 5.10 5.55 10.75
C GLY A 178 5.74 6.05 9.46
N SER A 179 6.23 5.17 8.59
CA SER A 179 6.87 5.56 7.32
C SER A 179 5.87 5.84 6.21
N LEU A 180 6.35 6.61 5.22
CA LEU A 180 5.65 6.90 3.97
C LEU A 180 6.50 6.45 2.79
N ILE A 181 5.90 5.80 1.80
CA ILE A 181 6.52 5.52 0.51
C ILE A 181 5.69 6.14 -0.61
N ILE A 182 6.34 6.86 -1.52
CA ILE A 182 5.72 7.49 -2.67
C ILE A 182 6.30 6.83 -3.93
N ILE A 183 5.44 6.12 -4.64
CA ILE A 183 5.76 5.49 -5.93
C ILE A 183 5.37 6.47 -7.02
N LYS A 184 6.33 7.23 -7.52
CA LYS A 184 6.11 8.26 -8.54
C LYS A 184 6.13 7.66 -9.95
N PRO A 185 5.41 8.25 -10.91
CA PRO A 185 5.52 7.89 -12.32
C PRO A 185 6.99 8.03 -12.81
N PRO A 186 7.45 7.16 -13.73
CA PRO A 186 6.72 6.08 -14.38
C PRO A 186 6.88 4.71 -13.68
N THR A 187 7.31 4.65 -12.43
CA THR A 187 7.70 3.41 -11.71
C THR A 187 6.68 2.30 -11.86
N ASN A 188 5.41 2.57 -11.55
CA ASN A 188 4.36 1.54 -11.57
C ASN A 188 4.13 0.94 -12.98
N SER A 189 4.47 1.66 -14.05
CA SER A 189 4.37 1.15 -15.43
C SER A 189 5.45 0.12 -15.77
N PHE A 190 6.64 0.21 -15.15
CA PHE A 190 7.80 -0.61 -15.48
C PHE A 190 8.20 -1.60 -14.40
N TRP A 191 7.84 -1.35 -13.14
CA TRP A 191 8.26 -2.14 -12.00
C TRP A 191 7.08 -2.82 -11.32
N TYR A 192 7.26 -4.10 -11.00
CA TYR A 192 6.38 -4.83 -10.09
C TYR A 192 6.79 -4.51 -8.66
N HIS A 193 5.84 -4.51 -7.75
CA HIS A 193 6.11 -4.40 -6.32
C HIS A 193 5.39 -5.50 -5.54
N SER A 194 5.94 -5.87 -4.39
CA SER A 194 5.42 -6.95 -3.54
C SER A 194 5.75 -6.70 -2.07
N ILE A 195 4.96 -7.32 -1.20
CA ILE A 195 5.31 -7.54 0.21
C ILE A 195 5.47 -9.06 0.34
N PRO A 196 6.68 -9.61 0.29
CA PRO A 196 6.91 -11.05 0.38
C PRO A 196 6.59 -11.56 1.79
N LYS A 197 6.44 -12.88 1.93
CA LYS A 197 6.40 -13.53 3.25
C LYS A 197 7.68 -13.23 4.05
N ASP A 198 7.56 -13.19 5.36
CA ASP A 198 8.64 -12.92 6.29
C ASP A 198 8.48 -13.78 7.55
N ASP A 199 9.14 -14.92 7.57
CA ASP A 199 9.02 -15.92 8.64
C ASP A 199 9.46 -15.39 10.03
N ASN A 200 10.10 -14.22 10.07
CA ASN A 200 10.51 -13.56 11.31
C ASN A 200 9.52 -12.51 11.81
N CYS A 201 8.45 -12.22 11.07
CA CYS A 201 7.45 -11.24 11.44
C CYS A 201 6.24 -11.90 12.10
N ASN A 202 6.07 -11.70 13.41
CA ASN A 202 4.94 -12.21 14.18
C ASN A 202 3.92 -11.13 14.56
N ASP A 203 4.13 -9.91 14.11
CA ASP A 203 3.34 -8.75 14.48
C ASP A 203 2.50 -8.21 13.32
N ILE A 204 1.41 -7.53 13.66
CA ILE A 204 0.46 -6.98 12.71
C ILE A 204 1.05 -5.74 12.02
N ARG A 205 0.86 -5.69 10.69
CA ARG A 205 1.10 -4.52 9.87
C ARG A 205 -0.19 -4.04 9.22
N ILE A 206 -0.42 -2.72 9.25
CA ILE A 206 -1.48 -2.07 8.49
C ILE A 206 -0.86 -1.12 7.48
N SER A 207 -1.30 -1.16 6.22
CA SER A 207 -0.88 -0.21 5.19
C SER A 207 -2.06 0.49 4.56
N LEU A 208 -1.92 1.80 4.36
CA LEU A 208 -2.89 2.64 3.68
C LEU A 208 -2.30 3.03 2.32
N THR A 209 -2.89 2.54 1.23
CA THR A 209 -2.42 2.84 -0.13
C THR A 209 -3.37 3.84 -0.79
N PHE A 210 -2.93 5.10 -0.84
CA PHE A 210 -3.68 6.19 -1.48
C PHE A 210 -3.48 6.16 -2.99
N ARG A 211 -4.57 6.34 -3.71
CA ARG A 211 -4.63 6.35 -5.17
C ARG A 211 -5.59 7.42 -5.67
N ASN A 212 -5.43 7.78 -6.93
CA ASN A 212 -6.37 8.65 -7.63
C ASN A 212 -7.18 7.81 -8.63
N MET A 213 -8.48 7.68 -8.36
CA MET A 213 -9.39 6.83 -9.12
C MET A 213 -10.24 7.67 -10.06
N LYS A 214 -10.58 7.12 -11.22
CA LYS A 214 -11.62 7.67 -12.10
C LYS A 214 -12.97 7.53 -11.40
N ILE A 215 -13.77 8.59 -11.44
CA ILE A 215 -15.15 8.63 -10.95
C ILE A 215 -16.07 8.44 -12.13
#